data_036ff6550b5368777c21d69b3b245ee4
#
_entry.id   036ff6550b5368777c21d69b3b245ee4
#
_cell.length_a   1.000
_cell.length_b   1.000
_cell.length_c   1.000
_cell.angle_alpha   90.00
_cell.angle_beta   90.00
_cell.angle_gamma   90.00
#
_symmetry.space_group_name_H-M   'P 1'
#
loop_
_entity.id
_entity.type
_entity.pdbx_description
1 polymer ?
#
loop_
_entity_poly.entity_id
_entity_poly.type
_entity_poly.pdbx_seq_one_letter_code
_entity_poly.pdbx_strand_id
1 'polypeptide(L)'
;MKTAKKVAIALLCAATIAVVPAFAACSSQTYVTGITKSGTDGVYTVYYSDGSTSTFTVPNSSDGVTAEDLYNEYLEQTGDNISYTEFLEKYMTVSAPDTSSTVAYCLQSTLKIYAEFVKPQYNDFNMFVGYDSSVYTGAAVIYDIDKIEDGYTYLITNYHVVYLAEANTERNGDSNIARAIYGYLYGSDGSPTASGRGSDGYTSYDYGDYGIKLEYVGGSVESDIAVLKVPTEDIKAINENIQAVDIADDYHVGETAIAIGNPEGNGLSVTQGVISTENEQITLSIDGIERAYRSLRIDTPIYSGNSGGGLFNSEGKLIGITNAGNTDDQNINYAVPIEIVTGTADNIIHYANDGDDSTTDAYSITFGINVTSSGAKYVYDSSTGYGEITENVNVYSVNADTIADAIGLKQGDVIKSLVVNGTEKAITRTFNLSDIALTLRAGDSVSFVVERDGETVTTSSHTLVQSDFHQI
;
A
#
# COMPACT_ATOMS: atom_id res chain seq x y z
N MET A 1 -6.34 -19.77 45.48
CA MET A 1 -6.10 -20.55 44.26
C MET A 1 -7.03 -20.21 43.08
N LYS A 2 -8.28 -19.82 43.30
CA LYS A 2 -9.18 -19.40 42.20
C LYS A 2 -8.97 -17.95 41.74
N THR A 3 -8.38 -17.11 42.56
CA THR A 3 -8.19 -15.67 42.36
C THR A 3 -7.03 -15.31 41.45
N ALA A 4 -5.89 -16.02 41.57
CA ALA A 4 -4.71 -15.76 40.70
C ALA A 4 -4.96 -16.07 39.20
N LYS A 5 -5.94 -16.90 38.87
CA LYS A 5 -6.26 -17.25 37.48
C LYS A 5 -7.00 -16.15 36.71
N LYS A 6 -7.69 -15.25 37.40
CA LYS A 6 -8.47 -14.18 36.76
C LYS A 6 -7.62 -12.94 36.40
N VAL A 7 -6.63 -12.62 37.24
CA VAL A 7 -5.70 -11.51 36.98
C VAL A 7 -4.86 -11.76 35.72
N ALA A 8 -4.54 -13.04 35.46
CA ALA A 8 -3.79 -13.41 34.27
C ALA A 8 -4.57 -13.23 32.95
N ILE A 9 -5.91 -13.34 33.00
CA ILE A 9 -6.76 -13.19 31.82
C ILE A 9 -6.82 -11.75 31.37
N ALA A 10 -6.73 -10.83 32.30
CA ALA A 10 -6.87 -9.41 32.05
C ALA A 10 -5.63 -8.75 31.41
N LEU A 11 -4.43 -9.29 31.61
CA LEU A 11 -3.16 -8.73 31.12
C LEU A 11 -2.84 -9.03 29.63
N LEU A 12 -3.76 -9.62 28.88
CA LEU A 12 -3.44 -10.25 27.59
C LEU A 12 -4.05 -9.60 26.36
N CYS A 13 -4.84 -8.58 26.51
CA CYS A 13 -5.37 -7.87 25.33
C CYS A 13 -4.42 -6.88 24.70
N ALA A 14 -3.20 -6.69 25.22
CA ALA A 14 -2.18 -5.86 24.55
C ALA A 14 -0.77 -6.22 25.05
N ALA A 15 0.10 -6.57 24.14
CA ALA A 15 1.56 -6.52 24.19
C ALA A 15 2.30 -7.65 24.94
N THR A 16 3.39 -8.04 24.35
CA THR A 16 4.50 -8.84 24.92
C THR A 16 4.99 -8.27 26.24
N ILE A 17 4.88 -9.06 27.31
CA ILE A 17 5.34 -8.67 28.65
C ILE A 17 6.86 -8.83 28.72
N ALA A 18 7.60 -7.74 28.84
CA ALA A 18 8.99 -7.77 29.24
C ALA A 18 9.10 -8.01 30.76
N VAL A 19 9.68 -9.14 31.16
CA VAL A 19 9.94 -9.46 32.55
C VAL A 19 11.16 -8.67 33.03
N VAL A 20 10.96 -7.73 33.95
CA VAL A 20 12.05 -7.09 34.69
C VAL A 20 12.29 -7.92 35.97
N PRO A 21 13.49 -8.43 36.26
CA PRO A 21 13.77 -9.14 37.50
C PRO A 21 13.70 -8.16 38.68
N ALA A 22 12.71 -8.30 39.53
CA ALA A 22 12.67 -7.61 40.81
C ALA A 22 13.62 -8.30 41.79
N PHE A 23 14.53 -7.55 42.40
CA PHE A 23 15.42 -8.01 43.45
C PHE A 23 14.61 -8.45 44.68
N ALA A 24 14.93 -9.64 45.15
CA ALA A 24 14.26 -10.31 46.22
C ALA A 24 14.42 -9.60 47.57
N ALA A 25 13.29 -9.40 48.24
CA ALA A 25 13.22 -9.38 49.70
C ALA A 25 12.06 -10.26 50.14
N CYS A 26 12.39 -11.36 50.77
CA CYS A 26 11.58 -12.33 51.45
C CYS A 26 10.06 -12.11 51.57
N SER A 27 9.30 -12.81 50.71
CA SER A 27 8.07 -13.51 51.06
C SER A 27 7.74 -14.50 49.95
N SER A 28 7.17 -15.65 50.29
CA SER A 28 6.84 -16.74 49.35
C SER A 28 5.59 -16.44 48.53
N GLN A 29 5.58 -15.33 47.79
CA GLN A 29 4.52 -15.03 46.85
C GLN A 29 4.90 -15.49 45.46
N THR A 30 4.09 -16.35 44.88
CA THR A 30 4.20 -16.81 43.49
C THR A 30 3.77 -15.69 42.58
N TYR A 31 4.67 -15.23 41.70
CA TYR A 31 4.41 -14.17 40.69
C TYR A 31 4.55 -14.73 39.26
N VAL A 32 3.92 -14.07 38.32
CA VAL A 32 3.99 -14.43 36.89
C VAL A 32 5.36 -14.10 36.35
N THR A 33 6.04 -15.09 35.74
CA THR A 33 7.35 -14.96 35.14
C THR A 33 7.32 -14.87 33.61
N GLY A 34 6.20 -15.27 32.99
CA GLY A 34 6.02 -15.18 31.55
C GLY A 34 4.64 -15.64 31.12
N ILE A 35 4.25 -15.23 29.93
CA ILE A 35 3.03 -15.67 29.25
C ILE A 35 3.38 -15.91 27.77
N THR A 36 2.99 -17.06 27.22
CA THR A 36 3.18 -17.38 25.82
C THR A 36 1.87 -17.80 25.16
N LYS A 37 1.67 -17.43 23.88
CA LYS A 37 0.57 -17.97 23.10
C LYS A 37 0.81 -19.47 22.87
N SER A 38 -0.17 -20.28 23.20
CA SER A 38 -0.14 -21.71 22.91
C SER A 38 -0.50 -21.91 21.41
N GLY A 39 -0.07 -23.02 20.81
CA GLY A 39 -0.37 -23.31 19.41
C GLY A 39 -1.86 -23.45 19.05
N THR A 40 -2.75 -23.28 20.03
CA THR A 40 -4.22 -23.26 19.84
C THR A 40 -4.70 -21.82 19.90
N ASP A 41 -5.48 -21.39 18.94
CA ASP A 41 -5.95 -20.00 18.84
C ASP A 41 -6.74 -19.57 20.08
N GLY A 42 -6.41 -18.40 20.62
CA GLY A 42 -7.00 -17.86 21.83
C GLY A 42 -6.52 -18.52 23.13
N VAL A 43 -5.63 -19.52 23.12
CA VAL A 43 -5.12 -20.17 24.33
C VAL A 43 -3.73 -19.65 24.67
N TYR A 44 -3.54 -19.30 25.93
CA TYR A 44 -2.27 -18.77 26.47
C TYR A 44 -1.80 -19.57 27.68
N THR A 45 -0.50 -19.73 27.84
CA THR A 45 0.14 -20.38 28.99
C THR A 45 0.84 -19.33 29.85
N VAL A 46 0.51 -19.32 31.12
CA VAL A 46 1.13 -18.46 32.15
C VAL A 46 2.15 -19.27 32.91
N TYR A 47 3.35 -18.75 33.07
CA TYR A 47 4.45 -19.33 33.86
C TYR A 47 4.56 -18.56 35.17
N TYR A 48 4.79 -19.26 36.27
CA TYR A 48 4.93 -18.69 37.60
C TYR A 48 6.36 -18.88 38.15
N SER A 49 6.72 -18.05 39.14
CA SER A 49 8.06 -18.07 39.75
C SER A 49 8.37 -19.36 40.52
N ASP A 50 7.35 -20.15 40.87
CA ASP A 50 7.49 -21.45 41.48
C ASP A 50 7.62 -22.63 40.49
N GLY A 51 7.72 -22.30 39.18
CA GLY A 51 7.80 -23.27 38.11
C GLY A 51 6.46 -23.87 37.69
N SER A 52 5.36 -23.49 38.32
CA SER A 52 4.02 -23.93 37.91
C SER A 52 3.55 -23.19 36.67
N THR A 53 2.56 -23.78 35.95
CA THR A 53 1.93 -23.17 34.80
C THR A 53 0.42 -23.24 34.89
N SER A 54 -0.27 -22.28 34.28
CA SER A 54 -1.71 -22.35 34.04
C SER A 54 -2.03 -21.94 32.62
N THR A 55 -3.16 -22.39 32.09
CA THR A 55 -3.63 -21.97 30.77
C THR A 55 -4.96 -21.25 30.90
N PHE A 56 -5.20 -20.28 30.04
CA PHE A 56 -6.49 -19.61 29.90
C PHE A 56 -6.81 -19.38 28.44
N THR A 57 -8.10 -19.25 28.14
CA THR A 57 -8.57 -18.99 26.79
C THR A 57 -9.17 -17.60 26.75
N VAL A 58 -8.72 -16.76 25.81
CA VAL A 58 -9.36 -15.47 25.49
C VAL A 58 -10.41 -15.79 24.43
N PRO A 59 -11.70 -15.66 24.72
CA PRO A 59 -12.72 -15.74 23.69
C PRO A 59 -12.49 -14.58 22.70
N ASN A 60 -12.67 -14.81 21.40
CA ASN A 60 -12.78 -13.73 20.43
C ASN A 60 -13.99 -12.87 20.80
N SER A 61 -13.79 -11.83 21.58
CA SER A 61 -14.85 -10.95 22.02
C SER A 61 -14.75 -9.60 21.33
N SER A 62 -15.80 -9.25 20.65
CA SER A 62 -16.13 -7.89 20.22
C SER A 62 -16.39 -6.92 21.40
N ASP A 63 -16.27 -7.38 22.63
CA ASP A 63 -16.48 -6.56 23.81
C ASP A 63 -15.11 -6.17 24.37
N GLY A 64 -14.62 -5.00 23.97
CA GLY A 64 -13.32 -4.48 24.34
C GLY A 64 -13.17 -4.34 25.86
N VAL A 65 -12.31 -5.16 26.46
CA VAL A 65 -11.81 -4.96 27.80
C VAL A 65 -10.80 -3.81 27.76
N THR A 66 -11.06 -2.73 28.46
CA THR A 66 -10.16 -1.58 28.49
C THR A 66 -8.98 -1.81 29.45
N ALA A 67 -7.90 -1.05 29.30
CA ALA A 67 -6.78 -1.05 30.24
C ALA A 67 -7.23 -0.67 31.66
N GLU A 68 -8.28 0.13 31.77
CA GLU A 68 -8.87 0.55 33.04
C GLU A 68 -9.67 -0.59 33.73
N ASP A 69 -10.35 -1.43 32.95
CA ASP A 69 -10.99 -2.64 33.46
C ASP A 69 -9.95 -3.61 34.03
N LEU A 70 -8.81 -3.73 33.34
CA LEU A 70 -7.68 -4.54 33.73
C LEU A 70 -7.05 -4.04 35.04
N TYR A 71 -6.87 -2.74 35.16
CA TYR A 71 -6.37 -2.11 36.37
C TYR A 71 -7.32 -2.31 37.57
N ASN A 72 -8.62 -2.10 37.37
CA ASN A 72 -9.62 -2.27 38.39
C ASN A 72 -9.69 -3.73 38.90
N GLU A 73 -9.65 -4.69 37.98
CA GLU A 73 -9.59 -6.12 38.32
C GLU A 73 -8.30 -6.50 39.05
N TYR A 74 -7.15 -5.91 38.64
CA TYR A 74 -5.88 -6.08 39.33
C TYR A 74 -5.94 -5.59 40.79
N LEU A 75 -6.48 -4.40 41.03
CA LEU A 75 -6.65 -3.85 42.38
C LEU A 75 -7.56 -4.71 43.25
N GLU A 76 -8.67 -5.18 42.66
CA GLU A 76 -9.64 -6.05 43.39
C GLU A 76 -9.01 -7.38 43.83
N GLN A 77 -8.12 -7.93 43.01
CA GLN A 77 -7.57 -9.26 43.24
C GLN A 77 -6.27 -9.28 44.03
N THR A 78 -5.44 -8.26 43.91
CA THR A 78 -4.16 -8.19 44.61
C THR A 78 -4.23 -7.41 45.91
N GLY A 79 -5.15 -6.46 46.03
CA GLY A 79 -5.18 -5.49 47.13
C GLY A 79 -3.99 -4.51 47.08
N ASP A 80 -3.23 -4.46 45.99
CA ASP A 80 -2.13 -3.53 45.79
C ASP A 80 -2.65 -2.08 45.69
N ASN A 81 -1.83 -1.13 46.08
CA ASN A 81 -2.17 0.30 46.08
C ASN A 81 -1.27 1.05 45.10
N ILE A 82 -1.22 0.58 43.84
CA ILE A 82 -0.53 1.27 42.78
C ILE A 82 -1.47 2.18 42.00
N SER A 83 -0.97 3.29 41.48
CA SER A 83 -1.76 4.16 40.60
C SER A 83 -1.97 3.52 39.24
N TYR A 84 -2.98 3.99 38.49
CA TYR A 84 -3.23 3.54 37.12
C TYR A 84 -1.99 3.75 36.20
N THR A 85 -1.30 4.88 36.36
CA THR A 85 -0.06 5.18 35.62
C THR A 85 1.05 4.18 35.97
N GLU A 86 1.26 3.89 37.26
CA GLU A 86 2.24 2.87 37.68
C GLU A 86 1.89 1.47 37.22
N PHE A 87 0.57 1.15 37.16
CA PHE A 87 0.10 -0.11 36.60
C PHE A 87 0.45 -0.20 35.09
N LEU A 88 0.15 0.86 34.33
CA LEU A 88 0.51 0.92 32.91
C LEU A 88 2.01 0.79 32.69
N GLU A 89 2.83 1.55 33.43
CA GLU A 89 4.30 1.50 33.34
C GLU A 89 4.86 0.13 33.73
N LYS A 90 4.28 -0.53 34.71
CA LYS A 90 4.79 -1.78 35.26
C LYS A 90 4.34 -3.02 34.48
N TYR A 91 3.11 -3.00 33.96
CA TYR A 91 2.47 -4.18 33.38
C TYR A 91 2.04 -4.03 31.94
N MET A 92 2.04 -2.79 31.43
CA MET A 92 1.66 -2.48 30.06
C MET A 92 2.77 -1.64 29.38
N THR A 93 4.04 -2.06 29.53
CA THR A 93 5.09 -1.50 28.67
C THR A 93 4.78 -1.87 27.24
N VAL A 94 4.36 -0.90 26.45
CA VAL A 94 4.37 -1.00 25.01
C VAL A 94 5.86 -1.03 24.63
N SER A 95 6.45 -2.22 24.47
CA SER A 95 7.63 -2.34 23.64
C SER A 95 7.21 -1.87 22.26
N ALA A 96 8.02 -1.05 21.59
CA ALA A 96 7.80 -0.76 20.19
C ALA A 96 7.52 -2.09 19.48
N PRO A 97 6.46 -2.21 18.67
CA PRO A 97 6.11 -3.47 18.04
C PRO A 97 7.36 -4.01 17.33
N ASP A 98 7.71 -5.25 17.61
CA ASP A 98 8.75 -5.94 16.86
C ASP A 98 8.21 -6.16 15.45
N THR A 99 8.62 -5.30 14.54
CA THR A 99 8.19 -5.34 13.14
C THR A 99 8.87 -6.45 12.34
N SER A 100 9.76 -7.24 12.96
CA SER A 100 10.53 -8.27 12.24
C SER A 100 9.64 -9.37 11.65
N SER A 101 8.60 -9.79 12.37
CA SER A 101 7.63 -10.79 11.85
C SER A 101 6.77 -10.21 10.72
N THR A 102 6.34 -8.96 10.85
CA THR A 102 5.61 -8.22 9.82
C THR A 102 6.46 -8.08 8.55
N VAL A 103 7.71 -7.66 8.72
CA VAL A 103 8.67 -7.55 7.60
C VAL A 103 8.91 -8.90 6.93
N ALA A 104 9.10 -9.97 7.71
CA ALA A 104 9.30 -11.31 7.17
C ALA A 104 8.11 -11.79 6.33
N TYR A 105 6.90 -11.39 6.72
CA TYR A 105 5.68 -11.63 5.93
C TYR A 105 5.69 -10.82 4.63
N CYS A 106 5.92 -9.51 4.70
CA CYS A 106 5.93 -8.62 3.53
C CYS A 106 7.04 -8.97 2.51
N LEU A 107 8.18 -9.52 2.97
CA LEU A 107 9.26 -9.98 2.08
C LEU A 107 8.85 -11.14 1.17
N GLN A 108 7.81 -11.91 1.53
CA GLN A 108 7.27 -12.98 0.68
C GLN A 108 6.42 -12.44 -0.47
N SER A 109 6.01 -11.18 -0.37
CA SER A 109 5.20 -10.49 -1.37
C SER A 109 6.02 -9.50 -2.21
N THR A 110 7.32 -9.35 -1.97
CA THR A 110 8.15 -8.31 -2.61
C THR A 110 9.26 -8.91 -3.45
N LEU A 111 9.43 -8.37 -4.66
CA LEU A 111 10.50 -8.72 -5.59
C LEU A 111 11.38 -7.51 -5.89
N LYS A 112 12.67 -7.73 -6.09
CA LYS A 112 13.49 -6.80 -6.87
C LYS A 112 13.25 -7.06 -8.34
N ILE A 113 13.12 -6.00 -9.16
CA ILE A 113 12.94 -6.13 -10.60
C ILE A 113 14.02 -5.40 -11.37
N TYR A 114 14.26 -5.88 -12.59
CA TYR A 114 15.21 -5.32 -13.53
C TYR A 114 14.54 -5.19 -14.90
N ALA A 115 14.55 -3.98 -15.43
CA ALA A 115 13.94 -3.61 -16.70
C ALA A 115 15.03 -3.28 -17.74
N GLU A 116 15.03 -3.96 -18.88
CA GLU A 116 16.03 -3.80 -19.94
C GLU A 116 15.49 -2.94 -21.07
N PHE A 117 16.30 -1.94 -21.49
CA PHE A 117 15.95 -1.01 -22.58
C PHE A 117 17.13 -0.84 -23.53
N VAL A 118 16.83 -0.65 -24.82
CA VAL A 118 17.82 -0.15 -25.79
C VAL A 118 17.69 1.36 -25.89
N LYS A 119 18.75 2.06 -25.55
CA LYS A 119 18.77 3.53 -25.52
C LYS A 119 20.02 4.11 -26.16
N PRO A 120 20.00 5.43 -26.50
CA PRO A 120 21.20 6.15 -26.95
C PRO A 120 22.30 6.10 -25.89
N GLN A 121 23.53 5.92 -26.34
CA GLN A 121 24.72 5.99 -25.50
C GLN A 121 25.53 7.23 -25.89
N TYR A 122 26.13 7.84 -24.88
CA TYR A 122 26.94 9.04 -25.04
C TYR A 122 28.30 8.81 -24.36
N ASN A 123 29.37 9.36 -24.97
CA ASN A 123 30.68 9.33 -24.34
C ASN A 123 30.84 10.45 -23.28
N ASP A 124 32.02 10.52 -22.64
CA ASP A 124 32.33 11.50 -21.58
C ASP A 124 32.24 12.96 -22.04
N PHE A 125 32.23 13.22 -23.37
CA PHE A 125 32.03 14.53 -23.94
C PHE A 125 30.59 14.81 -24.38
N ASN A 126 29.63 13.97 -23.90
CA ASN A 126 28.21 14.03 -24.26
C ASN A 126 27.93 13.93 -25.77
N MET A 127 28.81 13.23 -26.51
CA MET A 127 28.60 12.96 -27.93
C MET A 127 27.95 11.58 -28.09
N PHE A 128 26.94 11.51 -28.92
CA PHE A 128 26.29 10.25 -29.28
C PHE A 128 27.30 9.27 -29.91
N VAL A 129 27.35 8.05 -29.35
CA VAL A 129 28.25 6.98 -29.81
C VAL A 129 27.54 5.75 -30.34
N GLY A 130 26.22 5.74 -30.30
CA GLY A 130 25.40 4.61 -30.77
C GLY A 130 24.27 4.26 -29.81
N TYR A 131 23.74 3.05 -29.96
CA TYR A 131 22.70 2.48 -29.10
C TYR A 131 23.26 1.24 -28.42
N ASP A 132 22.84 1.01 -27.19
CA ASP A 132 23.15 -0.23 -26.47
C ASP A 132 22.03 -0.55 -25.46
N SER A 133 22.01 -1.79 -25.02
CA SER A 133 21.11 -2.24 -23.95
C SER A 133 21.61 -1.77 -22.60
N SER A 134 20.68 -1.37 -21.75
CA SER A 134 20.92 -0.95 -20.37
C SER A 134 19.82 -1.51 -19.48
N VAL A 135 20.18 -1.89 -18.26
CA VAL A 135 19.25 -2.42 -17.27
C VAL A 135 19.04 -1.41 -16.16
N TYR A 136 17.79 -1.15 -15.84
CA TYR A 136 17.35 -0.31 -14.73
C TYR A 136 16.78 -1.20 -13.61
N THR A 137 16.85 -0.72 -12.40
CA THR A 137 16.42 -1.47 -11.20
C THR A 137 15.24 -0.81 -10.53
N GLY A 138 14.36 -1.63 -9.96
CA GLY A 138 13.22 -1.24 -9.17
C GLY A 138 12.78 -2.38 -8.26
N ALA A 139 11.57 -2.27 -7.76
CA ALA A 139 10.90 -3.30 -6.98
C ALA A 139 9.48 -3.52 -7.49
N ALA A 140 8.84 -4.60 -7.04
CA ALA A 140 7.45 -4.92 -7.31
C ALA A 140 6.84 -5.65 -6.13
N VAL A 141 5.52 -5.60 -5.99
CA VAL A 141 4.77 -6.38 -5.00
C VAL A 141 3.84 -7.36 -5.69
N ILE A 142 3.70 -8.56 -5.13
CA ILE A 142 2.72 -9.56 -5.59
C ILE A 142 1.33 -9.08 -5.15
N TYR A 143 0.50 -8.71 -6.11
CA TYR A 143 -0.82 -8.15 -5.87
C TYR A 143 -1.90 -9.24 -5.80
N ASP A 144 -1.84 -10.19 -6.71
CA ASP A 144 -2.84 -11.24 -6.87
C ASP A 144 -2.17 -12.55 -7.30
N ILE A 145 -2.60 -13.67 -6.72
CA ILE A 145 -2.12 -15.01 -7.07
C ILE A 145 -3.30 -15.83 -7.57
N ASP A 146 -3.47 -15.87 -8.92
CA ASP A 146 -4.47 -16.69 -9.62
C ASP A 146 -5.93 -16.47 -9.13
N LYS A 147 -6.25 -15.25 -8.65
CA LYS A 147 -7.57 -14.92 -8.08
C LYS A 147 -8.69 -14.94 -9.13
N ILE A 148 -8.34 -14.64 -10.39
CA ILE A 148 -9.29 -14.71 -11.52
C ILE A 148 -9.24 -16.05 -12.28
N GLU A 149 -8.53 -17.05 -11.72
CA GLU A 149 -8.43 -18.41 -12.25
C GLU A 149 -7.91 -18.47 -13.71
N ASP A 150 -6.98 -17.55 -14.06
CA ASP A 150 -6.35 -17.48 -15.38
C ASP A 150 -4.95 -18.13 -15.42
N GLY A 151 -4.47 -18.63 -14.28
CA GLY A 151 -3.16 -19.25 -14.12
C GLY A 151 -2.00 -18.27 -13.90
N TYR A 152 -2.28 -16.98 -13.72
CA TYR A 152 -1.26 -15.94 -13.56
C TYR A 152 -1.22 -15.37 -12.15
N THR A 153 -0.02 -14.96 -11.75
CA THR A 153 0.24 -14.09 -10.62
C THR A 153 0.50 -12.69 -11.14
N TYR A 154 -0.24 -11.71 -10.61
CA TYR A 154 -0.13 -10.31 -10.97
C TYR A 154 0.71 -9.54 -9.96
N LEU A 155 1.57 -8.65 -10.46
CA LEU A 155 2.45 -7.81 -9.66
C LEU A 155 2.22 -6.35 -10.00
N ILE A 156 2.42 -5.49 -9.01
CA ILE A 156 2.37 -4.03 -9.18
C ILE A 156 3.79 -3.48 -9.05
N THR A 157 4.11 -2.51 -9.88
CA THR A 157 5.30 -1.67 -9.81
C THR A 157 4.96 -0.24 -10.25
N ASN A 158 5.93 0.69 -10.19
CA ASN A 158 5.72 1.99 -10.83
C ASN A 158 5.87 1.91 -12.36
N TYR A 159 5.10 2.77 -13.04
CA TYR A 159 5.18 2.88 -14.50
C TYR A 159 6.57 3.34 -14.96
N HIS A 160 7.18 4.32 -14.28
CA HIS A 160 8.52 4.81 -14.62
C HIS A 160 9.64 3.76 -14.45
N VAL A 161 9.39 2.64 -13.74
CA VAL A 161 10.37 1.54 -13.63
C VAL A 161 10.43 0.72 -14.90
N VAL A 162 9.29 0.57 -15.58
CA VAL A 162 9.15 -0.27 -16.78
C VAL A 162 9.02 0.54 -18.08
N TYR A 163 8.99 1.85 -17.99
CA TYR A 163 8.91 2.79 -19.11
C TYR A 163 10.14 3.70 -19.15
N LEU A 164 10.70 3.94 -20.33
CA LEU A 164 11.82 4.86 -20.50
C LEU A 164 11.60 5.76 -21.74
N ALA A 165 11.40 7.06 -21.49
CA ALA A 165 11.15 8.04 -22.56
C ALA A 165 12.29 8.10 -23.61
N GLU A 166 13.55 7.91 -23.17
CA GLU A 166 14.71 7.91 -24.04
C GLU A 166 14.97 6.56 -24.76
N ALA A 167 14.15 5.53 -24.49
CA ALA A 167 14.29 4.27 -25.21
C ALA A 167 14.12 4.49 -26.72
N ASN A 168 14.95 3.84 -27.51
CA ASN A 168 14.79 3.89 -28.96
C ASN A 168 13.73 2.87 -29.38
N THR A 169 12.51 3.30 -29.66
CA THR A 169 11.36 2.43 -29.94
C THR A 169 11.64 1.43 -31.05
N GLU A 170 12.20 1.81 -32.19
CA GLU A 170 12.54 0.92 -33.33
C GLU A 170 13.48 -0.24 -32.92
N ARG A 171 14.29 -0.06 -31.88
CA ARG A 171 15.28 -1.03 -31.39
C ARG A 171 14.87 -1.72 -30.10
N ASN A 172 13.84 -1.20 -29.47
CA ASN A 172 13.33 -1.66 -28.16
C ASN A 172 12.02 -2.45 -28.28
N GLY A 173 11.72 -2.99 -29.46
CA GLY A 173 10.47 -3.76 -29.70
C GLY A 173 9.26 -2.88 -30.02
N ASP A 174 9.50 -1.76 -30.72
CA ASP A 174 8.48 -0.76 -31.12
C ASP A 174 7.75 -0.09 -29.94
N SER A 175 8.39 -0.05 -28.77
CA SER A 175 7.80 0.50 -27.53
C SER A 175 8.86 1.21 -26.66
N ASN A 176 8.40 2.12 -25.80
CA ASN A 176 9.16 2.68 -24.68
C ASN A 176 9.09 1.82 -23.41
N ILE A 177 8.27 0.77 -23.41
CA ILE A 177 8.23 -0.24 -22.33
C ILE A 177 9.49 -1.12 -22.42
N ALA A 178 9.99 -1.58 -21.29
CA ALA A 178 11.14 -2.47 -21.21
C ALA A 178 10.97 -3.70 -22.11
N ARG A 179 11.98 -4.02 -22.94
CA ARG A 179 11.97 -5.18 -23.84
C ARG A 179 12.12 -6.51 -23.11
N ALA A 180 12.60 -6.47 -21.87
CA ALA A 180 12.67 -7.61 -20.96
C ALA A 180 12.56 -7.11 -19.52
N ILE A 181 11.77 -7.80 -18.70
CA ILE A 181 11.59 -7.51 -17.29
C ILE A 181 11.81 -8.82 -16.54
N TYR A 182 12.68 -8.79 -15.53
CA TYR A 182 12.96 -9.94 -14.69
C TYR A 182 12.85 -9.59 -13.21
N GLY A 183 12.21 -10.47 -12.45
CA GLY A 183 12.06 -10.36 -11.01
C GLY A 183 12.89 -11.40 -10.26
N TYR A 184 13.27 -11.09 -9.02
CA TYR A 184 13.91 -12.02 -8.11
C TYR A 184 13.26 -11.90 -6.74
N LEU A 185 12.83 -13.03 -6.18
CA LEU A 185 12.26 -13.12 -4.85
C LEU A 185 13.31 -12.88 -3.76
N TYR A 186 12.87 -12.47 -2.58
CA TYR A 186 13.75 -12.32 -1.43
C TYR A 186 14.47 -13.66 -1.11
N GLY A 187 15.76 -13.56 -0.83
CA GLY A 187 16.61 -14.74 -0.53
C GLY A 187 17.12 -15.48 -1.77
N SER A 188 16.64 -15.16 -2.99
CA SER A 188 17.26 -15.65 -4.20
C SER A 188 18.43 -14.76 -4.59
N ASP A 189 19.61 -15.37 -4.75
CA ASP A 189 20.79 -14.70 -5.29
C ASP A 189 20.60 -14.50 -6.80
N GLY A 190 20.76 -13.28 -7.25
CA GLY A 190 20.69 -12.99 -8.68
C GLY A 190 20.58 -11.50 -8.96
N SER A 191 21.24 -11.10 -10.02
CA SER A 191 21.12 -9.83 -10.70
C SER A 191 21.56 -10.03 -12.14
N PRO A 192 21.08 -9.22 -13.10
CA PRO A 192 21.51 -9.31 -14.48
C PRO A 192 23.03 -9.12 -14.60
N THR A 193 23.68 -10.00 -15.34
CA THR A 193 25.13 -9.94 -15.61
C THR A 193 25.36 -9.81 -17.10
N ALA A 194 26.14 -8.82 -17.53
CA ALA A 194 26.48 -8.68 -18.94
C ALA A 194 27.23 -9.93 -19.43
N SER A 195 26.70 -10.60 -20.45
CA SER A 195 27.19 -11.87 -20.98
C SER A 195 27.83 -11.76 -22.37
N GLY A 196 28.04 -10.53 -22.87
CA GLY A 196 28.63 -10.25 -24.19
C GLY A 196 27.69 -9.47 -25.11
N ARG A 197 27.73 -9.74 -26.42
CA ARG A 197 26.86 -9.13 -27.41
C ARG A 197 25.84 -10.12 -27.91
N GLY A 198 24.57 -9.71 -27.92
CA GLY A 198 23.47 -10.48 -28.50
C GLY A 198 23.52 -10.51 -30.04
N SER A 199 22.62 -11.28 -30.63
CA SER A 199 22.46 -11.35 -32.08
C SER A 199 22.00 -10.05 -32.73
N ASP A 200 21.37 -9.17 -31.93
CA ASP A 200 20.93 -7.81 -32.28
C ASP A 200 22.09 -6.79 -32.22
N GLY A 201 23.28 -7.21 -31.76
CA GLY A 201 24.47 -6.37 -31.65
C GLY A 201 24.55 -5.54 -30.37
N TYR A 202 23.58 -5.64 -29.46
CA TYR A 202 23.57 -4.93 -28.18
C TYR A 202 24.14 -5.80 -27.06
N THR A 203 24.41 -5.19 -25.89
CA THR A 203 24.82 -5.93 -24.70
C THR A 203 23.70 -6.91 -24.34
N SER A 204 24.07 -8.17 -24.19
CA SER A 204 23.20 -9.24 -23.73
C SER A 204 23.39 -9.44 -22.23
N TYR A 205 22.31 -9.76 -21.53
CA TYR A 205 22.33 -10.02 -20.10
C TYR A 205 21.94 -11.47 -19.81
N ASP A 206 22.65 -12.08 -18.87
CA ASP A 206 22.29 -13.33 -18.25
C ASP A 206 21.56 -13.04 -16.94
N TYR A 207 20.34 -13.56 -16.82
CA TYR A 207 19.48 -13.39 -15.65
C TYR A 207 19.58 -14.56 -14.67
N GLY A 208 20.39 -15.59 -14.97
CA GLY A 208 20.61 -16.76 -14.12
C GLY A 208 19.36 -17.61 -13.89
N ASP A 209 19.54 -18.65 -13.07
CA ASP A 209 18.49 -19.66 -12.83
C ASP A 209 17.34 -19.19 -11.95
N TYR A 210 17.53 -18.10 -11.20
CA TYR A 210 16.52 -17.52 -10.31
C TYR A 210 15.79 -16.29 -10.88
N GLY A 211 16.16 -15.87 -12.10
CA GLY A 211 15.50 -14.77 -12.80
C GLY A 211 14.13 -15.19 -13.32
N ILE A 212 13.08 -14.63 -12.78
CA ILE A 212 11.69 -14.86 -13.16
C ILE A 212 11.33 -13.85 -14.25
N LYS A 213 11.05 -14.32 -15.46
CA LYS A 213 10.62 -13.43 -16.55
C LYS A 213 9.19 -12.95 -16.29
N LEU A 214 9.03 -11.63 -16.28
CA LEU A 214 7.75 -10.96 -16.07
C LEU A 214 7.25 -10.38 -17.40
N GLU A 215 5.94 -10.43 -17.62
CA GLU A 215 5.26 -9.85 -18.77
C GLU A 215 4.58 -8.55 -18.35
N TYR A 216 4.71 -7.51 -19.16
CA TYR A 216 3.96 -6.26 -19.00
C TYR A 216 2.51 -6.49 -19.42
N VAL A 217 1.56 -6.10 -18.54
CA VAL A 217 0.11 -6.17 -18.78
C VAL A 217 -0.41 -4.83 -19.25
N GLY A 218 -0.08 -3.76 -18.52
CA GLY A 218 -0.51 -2.41 -18.80
C GLY A 218 0.00 -1.43 -17.74
N GLY A 219 -0.25 -0.14 -17.95
CA GLY A 219 0.17 0.89 -17.01
C GLY A 219 -0.55 2.20 -17.23
N SER A 220 -0.40 3.09 -16.26
CA SER A 220 -0.89 4.46 -16.30
C SER A 220 0.24 5.42 -15.97
N VAL A 221 0.53 6.32 -16.90
CA VAL A 221 1.48 7.39 -16.66
C VAL A 221 0.91 8.42 -15.67
N GLU A 222 -0.41 8.56 -15.59
CA GLU A 222 -1.07 9.53 -14.70
C GLU A 222 -1.08 9.12 -13.23
N SER A 223 -1.04 7.81 -12.96
CA SER A 223 -0.95 7.27 -11.60
C SER A 223 0.46 6.76 -11.22
N ASP A 224 1.36 6.67 -12.18
CA ASP A 224 2.69 6.05 -12.04
C ASP A 224 2.62 4.60 -11.54
N ILE A 225 1.64 3.84 -12.03
CA ILE A 225 1.43 2.43 -11.70
C ILE A 225 1.47 1.58 -12.97
N ALA A 226 2.13 0.43 -12.88
CA ALA A 226 2.13 -0.60 -13.91
C ALA A 226 1.83 -1.97 -13.30
N VAL A 227 1.20 -2.82 -14.10
CA VAL A 227 0.91 -4.22 -13.77
C VAL A 227 1.75 -5.13 -14.64
N LEU A 228 2.37 -6.09 -13.98
CA LEU A 228 3.12 -7.19 -14.59
C LEU A 228 2.43 -8.51 -14.25
N LYS A 229 2.69 -9.55 -15.03
CA LYS A 229 2.21 -10.90 -14.73
C LYS A 229 3.28 -11.96 -14.99
N VAL A 230 3.09 -13.11 -14.38
CA VAL A 230 3.90 -14.29 -14.57
C VAL A 230 3.03 -15.54 -14.39
N PRO A 231 3.25 -16.66 -15.11
CA PRO A 231 2.57 -17.91 -14.80
C PRO A 231 2.80 -18.29 -13.33
N THR A 232 1.70 -18.57 -12.61
CA THR A 232 1.77 -18.87 -11.17
C THR A 232 2.67 -20.08 -10.87
N GLU A 233 2.72 -21.04 -11.78
CA GLU A 233 3.60 -22.20 -11.65
C GLU A 233 5.10 -21.82 -11.70
N ASP A 234 5.48 -20.84 -12.54
CA ASP A 234 6.87 -20.42 -12.71
C ASP A 234 7.41 -19.73 -11.46
N ILE A 235 6.65 -18.77 -10.91
CA ILE A 235 7.08 -18.08 -9.69
C ILE A 235 7.08 -19.00 -8.47
N LYS A 236 6.09 -19.92 -8.36
CA LYS A 236 6.03 -20.94 -7.29
C LYS A 236 7.11 -22.00 -7.42
N ALA A 237 7.63 -22.27 -8.63
CA ALA A 237 8.76 -23.15 -8.81
C ALA A 237 10.05 -22.60 -8.15
N ILE A 238 10.17 -21.27 -8.05
CA ILE A 238 11.31 -20.63 -7.35
C ILE A 238 11.07 -20.62 -5.83
N ASN A 239 9.86 -20.26 -5.40
CA ASN A 239 9.44 -20.29 -3.99
C ASN A 239 7.95 -20.55 -3.87
N GLU A 240 7.58 -21.70 -3.30
CA GLU A 240 6.17 -22.06 -3.09
C GLU A 240 5.44 -21.22 -2.03
N ASN A 241 6.20 -20.50 -1.17
CA ASN A 241 5.67 -19.72 -0.05
C ASN A 241 5.44 -18.23 -0.41
N ILE A 242 5.33 -17.89 -1.69
CA ILE A 242 4.94 -16.53 -2.09
C ILE A 242 3.55 -16.19 -1.57
N GLN A 243 3.32 -14.90 -1.30
CA GLN A 243 2.03 -14.40 -0.84
C GLN A 243 1.64 -13.14 -1.61
N ALA A 244 0.35 -12.96 -1.85
CA ALA A 244 -0.17 -11.67 -2.27
C ALA A 244 -0.19 -10.71 -1.08
N VAL A 245 -0.04 -9.42 -1.34
CA VAL A 245 -0.15 -8.40 -0.31
C VAL A 245 -1.58 -8.31 0.25
N ASP A 246 -1.69 -8.16 1.56
CA ASP A 246 -2.93 -7.72 2.17
C ASP A 246 -3.07 -6.21 2.00
N ILE A 247 -4.26 -5.75 1.59
CA ILE A 247 -4.54 -4.33 1.35
C ILE A 247 -5.08 -3.68 2.63
N ALA A 248 -4.58 -2.50 2.98
CA ALA A 248 -5.16 -1.71 4.06
C ALA A 248 -6.48 -1.07 3.61
N ASP A 249 -7.45 -1.02 4.51
CA ASP A 249 -8.72 -0.35 4.26
C ASP A 249 -8.57 1.19 4.31
N ASP A 250 -7.64 1.67 5.15
CA ASP A 250 -7.31 3.08 5.36
C ASP A 250 -5.87 3.24 5.89
N TYR A 251 -5.45 4.48 6.09
CA TYR A 251 -4.19 4.86 6.70
C TYR A 251 -4.31 6.22 7.38
N HIS A 252 -3.44 6.49 8.37
CA HIS A 252 -3.52 7.72 9.16
C HIS A 252 -2.16 8.42 9.29
N VAL A 253 -2.17 9.74 9.37
CA VAL A 253 -0.97 10.54 9.66
C VAL A 253 -0.39 10.14 11.02
N GLY A 254 0.91 9.84 11.05
CA GLY A 254 1.61 9.32 12.22
C GLY A 254 1.65 7.79 12.31
N GLU A 255 0.93 7.08 11.46
CA GLU A 255 1.01 5.62 11.36
C GLU A 255 2.38 5.16 10.86
N THR A 256 2.81 3.99 11.35
CA THR A 256 4.06 3.37 10.92
C THR A 256 4.03 3.09 9.42
N ALA A 257 5.08 3.49 8.71
CA ALA A 257 5.30 3.26 7.30
C ALA A 257 6.59 2.47 7.09
N ILE A 258 6.46 1.22 6.62
CA ILE A 258 7.57 0.30 6.36
C ILE A 258 7.71 0.18 4.85
N ALA A 259 8.82 0.68 4.29
CA ALA A 259 9.11 0.54 2.87
C ALA A 259 10.04 -0.66 2.62
N ILE A 260 9.70 -1.48 1.63
CA ILE A 260 10.52 -2.59 1.17
C ILE A 260 10.78 -2.42 -0.32
N GLY A 261 12.05 -2.31 -0.69
CA GLY A 261 12.47 -2.09 -2.08
C GLY A 261 13.89 -2.54 -2.33
N ASN A 262 14.45 -2.19 -3.50
CA ASN A 262 15.75 -2.64 -3.99
C ASN A 262 16.72 -1.46 -4.20
N PRO A 263 17.13 -0.75 -3.11
CA PRO A 263 17.93 0.45 -3.24
C PRO A 263 19.25 0.19 -3.98
N GLU A 264 19.53 1.02 -4.98
CA GLU A 264 20.73 0.94 -5.83
C GLU A 264 20.95 -0.43 -6.50
N GLY A 265 19.91 -1.29 -6.54
CA GLY A 265 20.03 -2.65 -7.10
C GLY A 265 20.80 -3.65 -6.23
N ASN A 266 21.10 -3.30 -4.97
CA ASN A 266 21.93 -4.11 -4.08
C ASN A 266 21.17 -5.20 -3.30
N GLY A 267 19.89 -5.37 -3.58
CA GLY A 267 19.01 -6.34 -2.94
C GLY A 267 17.90 -5.70 -2.14
N LEU A 268 16.86 -6.49 -1.82
CA LEU A 268 15.74 -6.01 -1.03
C LEU A 268 16.20 -5.56 0.36
N SER A 269 15.82 -4.36 0.74
CA SER A 269 16.07 -3.79 2.04
C SER A 269 14.83 -3.09 2.59
N VAL A 270 14.83 -2.89 3.90
CA VAL A 270 13.70 -2.38 4.66
C VAL A 270 14.08 -1.07 5.31
N THR A 271 13.25 -0.06 5.13
CA THR A 271 13.33 1.21 5.87
C THR A 271 12.01 1.46 6.58
N GLN A 272 12.03 2.21 7.67
CA GLN A 272 10.85 2.49 8.47
C GLN A 272 10.80 3.98 8.85
N GLY A 273 9.60 4.50 8.87
CA GLY A 273 9.25 5.85 9.30
C GLY A 273 7.76 5.93 9.60
N VAL A 274 7.16 7.08 9.32
CA VAL A 274 5.73 7.34 9.49
C VAL A 274 5.12 8.04 8.28
N ILE A 275 3.80 7.98 8.15
CA ILE A 275 3.04 8.83 7.24
C ILE A 275 3.07 10.25 7.80
N SER A 276 3.71 11.18 7.09
CA SER A 276 3.81 12.59 7.49
C SER A 276 2.63 13.42 7.01
N THR A 277 2.07 13.08 5.84
CA THR A 277 0.91 13.78 5.25
C THR A 277 0.15 12.81 4.33
N GLU A 278 -1.17 12.75 4.46
CA GLU A 278 -2.05 11.87 3.67
C GLU A 278 -2.24 12.32 2.22
N ASN A 279 -1.95 13.57 1.93
CA ASN A 279 -2.14 14.16 0.61
C ASN A 279 -1.17 15.31 0.38
N GLU A 280 -0.18 15.06 -0.48
CA GLU A 280 0.71 16.08 -1.02
C GLU A 280 0.77 15.94 -2.53
N GLN A 281 0.77 17.07 -3.23
CA GLN A 281 0.91 17.08 -4.68
C GLN A 281 2.36 17.28 -5.06
N ILE A 282 2.92 16.33 -5.78
CA ILE A 282 4.28 16.41 -6.32
C ILE A 282 4.25 16.52 -7.85
N THR A 283 5.31 17.04 -8.43
CA THR A 283 5.46 17.10 -9.90
C THR A 283 6.53 16.12 -10.35
N LEU A 284 6.17 15.20 -11.24
CA LEU A 284 7.09 14.27 -11.87
C LEU A 284 6.98 14.39 -13.40
N SER A 285 8.06 14.04 -14.09
CA SER A 285 8.09 13.92 -15.55
C SER A 285 8.56 12.52 -15.93
N ILE A 286 7.64 11.66 -16.33
CA ILE A 286 7.90 10.25 -16.66
C ILE A 286 8.12 10.10 -18.18
N ASP A 287 7.20 10.64 -18.98
CA ASP A 287 7.22 10.57 -20.44
C ASP A 287 7.72 11.86 -21.12
N GLY A 288 8.38 12.71 -20.35
CA GLY A 288 8.84 14.05 -20.80
C GLY A 288 7.79 15.14 -20.61
N ILE A 289 6.61 14.83 -20.05
CA ILE A 289 5.56 15.78 -19.70
C ILE A 289 5.48 15.87 -18.17
N GLU A 290 5.54 17.10 -17.65
CA GLU A 290 5.35 17.35 -16.22
C GLU A 290 3.88 17.15 -15.85
N ARG A 291 3.63 16.30 -14.86
CA ARG A 291 2.30 16.04 -14.28
C ARG A 291 2.33 16.17 -12.77
N ALA A 292 1.18 16.52 -12.21
CA ALA A 292 0.98 16.58 -10.77
C ALA A 292 0.43 15.22 -10.28
N TYR A 293 1.10 14.63 -9.30
CA TYR A 293 0.72 13.36 -8.71
C TYR A 293 0.31 13.56 -7.25
N ARG A 294 -0.83 13.00 -6.87
CA ARG A 294 -1.20 12.91 -5.46
C ARG A 294 -0.37 11.81 -4.79
N SER A 295 0.22 12.15 -3.66
CA SER A 295 1.12 11.24 -2.95
C SER A 295 0.91 11.31 -1.44
N LEU A 296 1.20 10.20 -0.77
CA LEU A 296 1.54 10.20 0.66
C LEU A 296 2.92 10.80 0.82
N ARG A 297 3.10 11.73 1.75
CA ARG A 297 4.44 12.11 2.20
C ARG A 297 4.81 11.26 3.41
N ILE A 298 6.01 10.72 3.39
CA ILE A 298 6.57 9.87 4.44
C ILE A 298 7.98 10.37 4.81
N ASP A 299 8.41 10.10 6.03
CA ASP A 299 9.80 10.32 6.44
C ASP A 299 10.65 9.04 6.34
N THR A 300 10.03 7.95 5.91
CA THR A 300 10.69 6.67 5.59
C THR A 300 11.72 6.89 4.49
N PRO A 301 13.01 6.57 4.70
CA PRO A 301 14.05 6.78 3.69
C PRO A 301 13.80 5.99 2.40
N ILE A 302 13.76 6.68 1.27
CA ILE A 302 13.58 6.11 -0.07
C ILE A 302 14.78 6.50 -0.94
N TYR A 303 15.33 5.51 -1.64
CA TYR A 303 16.46 5.67 -2.56
C TYR A 303 16.10 5.14 -3.95
N SER A 304 16.91 5.53 -4.96
CA SER A 304 16.78 4.97 -6.32
C SER A 304 16.80 3.44 -6.29
N GLY A 305 15.81 2.81 -6.92
CA GLY A 305 15.59 1.36 -6.89
C GLY A 305 14.55 0.89 -5.86
N ASN A 306 14.12 1.75 -4.92
CA ASN A 306 12.95 1.45 -4.08
C ASN A 306 11.63 1.62 -4.83
N SER A 307 11.62 2.39 -5.92
CA SER A 307 10.45 2.61 -6.76
C SER A 307 9.76 1.30 -7.14
N GLY A 308 8.45 1.23 -6.99
CA GLY A 308 7.62 0.05 -7.21
C GLY A 308 7.56 -0.91 -6.01
N GLY A 309 8.35 -0.65 -4.96
CA GLY A 309 8.30 -1.39 -3.72
C GLY A 309 7.08 -1.04 -2.86
N GLY A 310 6.69 -1.97 -2.00
CA GLY A 310 5.55 -1.77 -1.12
C GLY A 310 5.87 -0.84 0.05
N LEU A 311 4.88 0.00 0.37
CA LEU A 311 4.79 0.72 1.63
C LEU A 311 3.74 0.02 2.50
N PHE A 312 4.15 -0.50 3.65
CA PHE A 312 3.31 -1.31 4.52
C PHE A 312 3.10 -0.62 5.87
N ASN A 313 1.96 -0.88 6.50
CA ASN A 313 1.73 -0.48 7.87
C ASN A 313 2.32 -1.49 8.89
N SER A 314 2.11 -1.25 10.19
CA SER A 314 2.60 -2.13 11.26
C SER A 314 1.96 -3.53 11.26
N GLU A 315 0.81 -3.70 10.61
CA GLU A 315 0.13 -5.00 10.44
C GLU A 315 0.62 -5.78 9.22
N GLY A 316 1.47 -5.17 8.36
CA GLY A 316 1.94 -5.74 7.10
C GLY A 316 0.98 -5.57 5.94
N LYS A 317 -0.03 -4.73 6.09
CA LYS A 317 -0.94 -4.38 5.00
C LYS A 317 -0.33 -3.28 4.13
N LEU A 318 -0.54 -3.40 2.83
CA LEU A 318 -0.06 -2.43 1.85
C LEU A 318 -0.88 -1.14 1.96
N ILE A 319 -0.23 -0.01 2.19
CA ILE A 319 -0.81 1.35 2.25
C ILE A 319 -0.41 2.21 1.06
N GLY A 320 0.49 1.74 0.21
CA GLY A 320 0.91 2.44 -1.00
C GLY A 320 2.09 1.79 -1.70
N ILE A 321 2.52 2.39 -2.81
CA ILE A 321 3.71 2.00 -3.57
C ILE A 321 4.70 3.15 -3.54
N THR A 322 5.94 2.91 -3.11
CA THR A 322 6.99 3.92 -3.06
C THR A 322 7.35 4.39 -4.47
N ASN A 323 7.38 5.70 -4.72
CA ASN A 323 7.63 6.20 -6.09
C ASN A 323 8.75 7.25 -6.19
N ALA A 324 8.91 8.13 -5.23
CA ALA A 324 9.87 9.22 -5.33
C ALA A 324 10.52 9.54 -3.98
N GLY A 325 11.76 9.98 -4.02
CA GLY A 325 12.48 10.55 -2.87
C GLY A 325 13.01 11.94 -3.22
N ASN A 326 13.10 12.80 -2.21
CA ASN A 326 13.77 14.08 -2.35
C ASN A 326 15.28 13.86 -2.23
N THR A 327 16.04 14.22 -3.26
CA THR A 327 17.51 14.07 -3.28
C THR A 327 18.22 15.02 -2.30
N ASP A 328 17.57 16.13 -1.95
CA ASP A 328 18.14 17.18 -1.10
C ASP A 328 17.74 16.99 0.38
N ASP A 329 16.68 16.22 0.67
CA ASP A 329 16.18 15.94 2.01
C ASP A 329 15.68 14.50 2.14
N GLN A 330 16.44 13.67 2.85
CA GLN A 330 16.15 12.25 3.02
C GLN A 330 14.90 11.96 3.88
N ASN A 331 14.33 12.96 4.55
CA ASN A 331 13.12 12.82 5.37
C ASN A 331 11.86 13.27 4.64
N ILE A 332 11.96 13.58 3.35
CA ILE A 332 10.82 13.94 2.49
C ILE A 332 10.78 12.97 1.34
N ASN A 333 9.93 11.98 1.45
CA ASN A 333 9.75 10.93 0.46
C ASN A 333 8.27 10.70 0.19
N TYR A 334 7.96 10.00 -0.88
CA TYR A 334 6.61 9.92 -1.42
C TYR A 334 6.25 8.49 -1.83
N ALA A 335 4.96 8.19 -1.70
CA ALA A 335 4.37 6.96 -2.19
C ALA A 335 3.02 7.23 -2.85
N VAL A 336 2.68 6.44 -3.86
CA VAL A 336 1.34 6.44 -4.45
C VAL A 336 0.37 5.84 -3.42
N PRO A 337 -0.72 6.53 -3.05
CA PRO A 337 -1.67 6.02 -2.06
C PRO A 337 -2.38 4.75 -2.53
N ILE A 338 -2.79 3.92 -1.55
CA ILE A 338 -3.34 2.59 -1.84
C ILE A 338 -4.59 2.62 -2.70
N GLU A 339 -5.47 3.60 -2.55
CA GLU A 339 -6.69 3.74 -3.34
C GLU A 339 -6.40 4.01 -4.82
N ILE A 340 -5.31 4.75 -5.14
CA ILE A 340 -4.84 4.93 -6.52
C ILE A 340 -4.21 3.65 -7.02
N VAL A 341 -3.38 2.99 -6.19
CA VAL A 341 -2.70 1.73 -6.54
C VAL A 341 -3.72 0.66 -6.92
N THR A 342 -4.67 0.37 -6.05
CA THR A 342 -5.68 -0.67 -6.28
C THR A 342 -6.65 -0.29 -7.39
N GLY A 343 -7.12 0.97 -7.40
CA GLY A 343 -8.01 1.46 -8.44
C GLY A 343 -7.41 1.32 -9.84
N THR A 344 -6.12 1.65 -10.00
CA THR A 344 -5.40 1.54 -11.27
C THR A 344 -5.08 0.08 -11.61
N ALA A 345 -4.58 -0.70 -10.66
CA ALA A 345 -4.21 -2.10 -10.91
C ALA A 345 -5.43 -2.96 -11.31
N ASP A 346 -6.53 -2.86 -10.56
CA ASP A 346 -7.79 -3.56 -10.87
C ASP A 346 -8.36 -3.11 -12.22
N ASN A 347 -8.15 -1.85 -12.58
CA ASN A 347 -8.56 -1.29 -13.85
C ASN A 347 -7.77 -1.94 -15.01
N ILE A 348 -6.43 -1.96 -14.92
CA ILE A 348 -5.56 -2.58 -15.92
C ILE A 348 -5.88 -4.06 -16.06
N ILE A 349 -6.00 -4.80 -14.95
CA ILE A 349 -6.31 -6.25 -14.96
C ILE A 349 -7.68 -6.50 -15.60
N HIS A 350 -8.67 -5.65 -15.29
CA HIS A 350 -10.00 -5.78 -15.90
C HIS A 350 -9.95 -5.66 -17.42
N TYR A 351 -9.36 -4.58 -17.95
CA TYR A 351 -9.31 -4.36 -19.40
C TYR A 351 -8.39 -5.34 -20.13
N ALA A 352 -7.32 -5.82 -19.49
CA ALA A 352 -6.47 -6.85 -20.06
C ALA A 352 -7.15 -8.22 -20.20
N ASN A 353 -8.29 -8.43 -19.51
CA ASN A 353 -9.02 -9.70 -19.48
C ASN A 353 -10.47 -9.57 -19.98
N ASP A 354 -10.87 -8.46 -20.57
CA ASP A 354 -12.22 -8.23 -21.10
C ASP A 354 -12.46 -8.88 -22.48
N GLY A 355 -11.39 -9.40 -23.09
CA GLY A 355 -11.43 -10.05 -24.41
C GLY A 355 -11.29 -9.09 -25.59
N ASP A 356 -10.97 -7.81 -25.33
CA ASP A 356 -10.63 -6.81 -26.35
C ASP A 356 -9.13 -6.49 -26.30
N ASP A 357 -8.35 -7.12 -27.17
CA ASP A 357 -6.89 -6.91 -27.26
C ASP A 357 -6.48 -5.45 -27.58
N SER A 358 -7.42 -4.56 -27.89
CA SER A 358 -7.18 -3.14 -28.11
C SER A 358 -7.20 -2.31 -26.83
N THR A 359 -7.64 -2.87 -25.70
CA THR A 359 -7.75 -2.20 -24.39
C THR A 359 -6.73 -2.79 -23.43
N THR A 360 -5.49 -2.32 -23.46
CA THR A 360 -4.37 -2.87 -22.65
C THR A 360 -3.89 -1.98 -21.52
N ASP A 361 -4.50 -0.80 -21.34
CA ASP A 361 -4.05 0.22 -20.38
C ASP A 361 -5.16 0.55 -19.36
N ALA A 362 -4.91 1.52 -18.50
CA ALA A 362 -5.90 2.01 -17.57
C ALA A 362 -6.85 3.03 -18.22
N TYR A 363 -8.10 2.98 -17.81
CA TYR A 363 -9.15 3.89 -18.29
C TYR A 363 -9.85 4.58 -17.11
N SER A 364 -10.19 5.83 -17.26
CA SER A 364 -10.95 6.59 -16.27
C SER A 364 -11.99 7.47 -16.94
N ILE A 365 -12.88 8.06 -16.14
CA ILE A 365 -13.88 9.03 -16.62
C ILE A 365 -13.57 10.41 -16.12
N THR A 366 -14.07 11.40 -16.86
CA THR A 366 -14.15 12.78 -16.41
C THR A 366 -15.61 13.15 -16.22
N PHE A 367 -16.02 13.49 -15.00
CA PHE A 367 -17.40 13.94 -14.74
C PHE A 367 -17.75 15.25 -15.44
N GLY A 368 -16.75 16.06 -15.81
CA GLY A 368 -16.93 17.33 -16.47
C GLY A 368 -17.26 18.46 -15.50
N ILE A 369 -16.72 18.41 -14.29
CA ILE A 369 -16.83 19.46 -13.28
C ILE A 369 -15.47 19.99 -12.87
N ASN A 370 -15.43 21.26 -12.45
CA ASN A 370 -14.34 21.77 -11.63
C ASN A 370 -14.86 21.94 -10.21
N VAL A 371 -14.08 21.48 -9.25
CA VAL A 371 -14.42 21.57 -7.83
C VAL A 371 -13.41 22.43 -7.07
N THR A 372 -13.84 23.00 -5.97
CA THR A 372 -13.00 23.74 -5.02
C THR A 372 -13.31 23.27 -3.61
N SER A 373 -12.35 23.35 -2.71
CA SER A 373 -12.54 23.04 -1.30
C SER A 373 -12.86 24.29 -0.48
N SER A 374 -13.63 24.11 0.58
CA SER A 374 -13.85 25.12 1.61
C SER A 374 -14.13 24.48 2.96
N GLY A 375 -13.93 25.23 4.05
CA GLY A 375 -14.29 24.78 5.38
C GLY A 375 -13.49 23.55 5.86
N ALA A 376 -12.26 23.39 5.37
CA ALA A 376 -11.39 22.31 5.79
C ALA A 376 -11.21 22.32 7.31
N LYS A 377 -11.36 21.16 7.93
CA LYS A 377 -11.21 20.98 9.37
C LYS A 377 -10.68 19.59 9.69
N TYR A 378 -9.88 19.50 10.73
CA TYR A 378 -9.51 18.23 11.32
C TYR A 378 -10.65 17.74 12.23
N VAL A 379 -11.10 16.52 12.04
CA VAL A 379 -12.15 15.88 12.81
C VAL A 379 -11.52 14.67 13.52
N TYR A 380 -11.43 14.74 14.85
CA TYR A 380 -10.95 13.65 15.66
C TYR A 380 -12.11 12.75 16.09
N ASP A 381 -12.01 11.46 15.85
CA ASP A 381 -12.95 10.45 16.31
C ASP A 381 -12.38 9.76 17.55
N SER A 382 -12.99 10.01 18.70
CA SER A 382 -12.57 9.42 19.96
C SER A 382 -12.87 7.91 20.06
N SER A 383 -13.70 7.36 19.18
CA SER A 383 -14.04 5.94 19.19
C SER A 383 -12.96 5.10 18.50
N THR A 384 -12.31 5.66 17.48
CA THR A 384 -11.21 5.01 16.75
C THR A 384 -9.84 5.45 17.26
N GLY A 385 -9.76 6.63 17.89
CA GLY A 385 -8.50 7.27 18.30
C GLY A 385 -7.76 7.96 17.17
N TYR A 386 -8.37 8.06 15.98
CA TYR A 386 -7.80 8.71 14.80
C TYR A 386 -8.56 9.98 14.45
N GLY A 387 -8.03 10.72 13.54
CA GLY A 387 -8.72 11.88 12.99
C GLY A 387 -8.37 12.09 11.53
N GLU A 388 -9.28 12.67 10.81
CA GLU A 388 -9.18 12.96 9.38
C GLU A 388 -9.42 14.43 9.08
N ILE A 389 -8.91 14.89 7.95
CA ILE A 389 -9.25 16.20 7.42
C ILE A 389 -10.48 16.03 6.53
N THR A 390 -11.54 16.76 6.84
CA THR A 390 -12.73 16.86 5.99
C THR A 390 -12.88 18.28 5.44
N GLU A 391 -13.46 18.39 4.24
CA GLU A 391 -13.72 19.67 3.58
C GLU A 391 -15.07 19.63 2.85
N ASN A 392 -15.62 20.79 2.55
CA ASN A 392 -16.74 20.88 1.63
C ASN A 392 -16.20 20.89 0.20
N VAL A 393 -16.63 19.95 -0.61
CA VAL A 393 -16.29 19.87 -2.04
C VAL A 393 -17.36 20.61 -2.83
N ASN A 394 -17.04 21.84 -3.28
CA ASN A 394 -17.98 22.72 -3.95
C ASN A 394 -17.84 22.63 -5.46
N VAL A 395 -18.93 22.50 -6.18
CA VAL A 395 -18.95 22.57 -7.65
C VAL A 395 -18.73 24.02 -8.06
N TYR A 396 -17.54 24.31 -8.60
CA TYR A 396 -17.19 25.63 -9.13
C TYR A 396 -17.77 25.87 -10.52
N SER A 397 -17.74 24.86 -11.38
CA SER A 397 -18.35 24.92 -12.71
C SER A 397 -18.74 23.53 -13.21
N VAL A 398 -19.74 23.47 -14.07
CA VAL A 398 -20.16 22.28 -14.81
C VAL A 398 -19.98 22.55 -16.30
N ASN A 399 -19.29 21.66 -17.01
CA ASN A 399 -19.10 21.77 -18.45
C ASN A 399 -20.34 21.24 -19.18
N ALA A 400 -20.75 21.91 -20.23
CA ALA A 400 -21.89 21.47 -21.04
C ALA A 400 -21.59 20.12 -21.73
N ASP A 401 -22.63 19.35 -21.98
CA ASP A 401 -22.59 18.05 -22.69
C ASP A 401 -21.68 17.00 -21.97
N THR A 402 -21.58 17.06 -20.65
CA THR A 402 -20.84 16.12 -19.82
C THR A 402 -21.77 15.26 -18.96
N ILE A 403 -21.21 14.24 -18.29
CA ILE A 403 -21.96 13.41 -17.34
C ILE A 403 -22.60 14.28 -16.26
N ALA A 404 -21.85 15.21 -15.68
CA ALA A 404 -22.34 16.10 -14.63
C ALA A 404 -23.50 16.99 -15.08
N ASP A 405 -23.45 17.51 -16.30
CA ASP A 405 -24.54 18.29 -16.91
C ASP A 405 -25.77 17.40 -17.12
N ALA A 406 -25.59 16.20 -17.69
CA ALA A 406 -26.66 15.26 -17.95
C ALA A 406 -27.43 14.81 -16.71
N ILE A 407 -26.71 14.65 -15.57
CA ILE A 407 -27.33 14.25 -14.29
C ILE A 407 -27.86 15.43 -13.48
N GLY A 408 -27.61 16.66 -13.90
CA GLY A 408 -28.17 17.88 -13.32
C GLY A 408 -27.40 18.44 -12.11
N LEU A 409 -26.06 18.22 -12.05
CA LEU A 409 -25.18 18.98 -11.15
C LEU A 409 -25.20 20.46 -11.53
N LYS A 410 -25.03 21.35 -10.55
CA LYS A 410 -25.02 22.79 -10.76
C LYS A 410 -23.88 23.48 -10.04
N GLN A 411 -23.43 24.58 -10.58
CA GLN A 411 -22.51 25.47 -9.86
C GLN A 411 -23.13 25.86 -8.51
N GLY A 412 -22.33 25.78 -7.45
CA GLY A 412 -22.73 26.08 -6.09
C GLY A 412 -23.21 24.85 -5.27
N ASP A 413 -23.42 23.70 -5.90
CA ASP A 413 -23.67 22.45 -5.17
C ASP A 413 -22.48 22.09 -4.28
N VAL A 414 -22.75 21.57 -3.08
CA VAL A 414 -21.75 20.97 -2.21
C VAL A 414 -21.91 19.45 -2.30
N ILE A 415 -20.94 18.78 -2.88
CA ILE A 415 -20.98 17.33 -3.05
C ILE A 415 -20.80 16.66 -1.68
N LYS A 416 -21.70 15.74 -1.31
CA LYS A 416 -21.62 14.94 -0.08
C LYS A 416 -21.19 13.51 -0.38
N SER A 417 -21.70 12.93 -1.47
CA SER A 417 -21.35 11.58 -1.88
C SER A 417 -21.54 11.38 -3.38
N LEU A 418 -20.84 10.38 -3.90
CA LEU A 418 -21.07 9.75 -5.19
C LEU A 418 -21.74 8.40 -4.96
N VAL A 419 -22.89 8.18 -5.58
CA VAL A 419 -23.62 6.92 -5.51
C VAL A 419 -23.25 6.09 -6.73
N VAL A 420 -22.68 4.92 -6.51
CA VAL A 420 -22.28 3.97 -7.54
C VAL A 420 -23.10 2.68 -7.37
N ASN A 421 -23.91 2.32 -8.36
CA ASN A 421 -24.78 1.13 -8.32
C ASN A 421 -25.66 1.06 -7.06
N GLY A 422 -26.12 2.23 -6.59
CA GLY A 422 -26.94 2.36 -5.39
C GLY A 422 -26.14 2.37 -4.06
N THR A 423 -24.84 2.20 -4.11
CA THR A 423 -23.95 2.32 -2.92
C THR A 423 -23.40 3.73 -2.83
N GLU A 424 -23.61 4.38 -1.70
CA GLU A 424 -23.14 5.73 -1.43
C GLU A 424 -21.68 5.71 -0.97
N LYS A 425 -20.82 6.48 -1.66
CA LYS A 425 -19.41 6.70 -1.33
C LYS A 425 -19.24 8.16 -0.90
N ALA A 426 -18.85 8.39 0.35
CA ALA A 426 -18.69 9.74 0.90
C ALA A 426 -17.61 10.53 0.12
N ILE A 427 -17.86 11.82 -0.08
CA ILE A 427 -16.90 12.77 -0.66
C ILE A 427 -16.57 13.80 0.41
N THR A 428 -15.50 13.56 1.12
CA THR A 428 -14.97 14.42 2.19
C THR A 428 -13.76 15.25 1.76
N ARG A 429 -13.17 14.90 0.60
CA ARG A 429 -12.01 15.56 0.00
C ARG A 429 -12.18 15.68 -1.52
N THR A 430 -11.60 16.71 -2.11
CA THR A 430 -11.69 16.93 -3.57
C THR A 430 -11.13 15.75 -4.38
N PHE A 431 -10.09 15.10 -3.90
CA PHE A 431 -9.44 13.99 -4.59
C PHE A 431 -10.26 12.68 -4.57
N ASN A 432 -11.23 12.51 -3.65
CA ASN A 432 -12.05 11.29 -3.61
C ASN A 432 -12.79 11.04 -4.94
N LEU A 433 -13.12 12.11 -5.68
CA LEU A 433 -13.78 11.97 -6.99
C LEU A 433 -12.88 11.25 -8.00
N SER A 434 -11.60 11.62 -8.06
CA SER A 434 -10.63 11.01 -8.95
C SER A 434 -10.33 9.55 -8.54
N ASP A 435 -10.19 9.30 -7.23
CA ASP A 435 -9.92 7.95 -6.72
C ASP A 435 -11.08 6.99 -7.05
N ILE A 436 -12.33 7.45 -6.83
CA ILE A 436 -13.50 6.65 -7.16
C ILE A 436 -13.61 6.43 -8.68
N ALA A 437 -13.27 7.44 -9.50
CA ALA A 437 -13.33 7.35 -10.96
C ALA A 437 -12.47 6.20 -11.51
N LEU A 438 -11.32 5.87 -10.87
CA LEU A 438 -10.48 4.73 -11.22
C LEU A 438 -11.18 3.37 -11.04
N THR A 439 -12.17 3.31 -10.14
CA THR A 439 -12.89 2.07 -9.84
C THR A 439 -14.12 1.85 -10.71
N LEU A 440 -14.53 2.82 -11.51
CA LEU A 440 -15.74 2.75 -12.33
C LEU A 440 -15.52 1.95 -13.62
N ARG A 441 -16.60 1.32 -14.10
CA ARG A 441 -16.62 0.51 -15.32
C ARG A 441 -17.83 0.84 -16.17
N ALA A 442 -17.75 0.53 -17.44
CA ALA A 442 -18.93 0.59 -18.33
C ALA A 442 -20.05 -0.31 -17.79
N GLY A 443 -21.26 0.23 -17.72
CA GLY A 443 -22.42 -0.41 -17.11
C GLY A 443 -22.71 0.07 -15.69
N ASP A 444 -21.78 0.71 -14.99
CA ASP A 444 -22.04 1.30 -13.67
C ASP A 444 -23.03 2.47 -13.76
N SER A 445 -23.92 2.57 -12.78
CA SER A 445 -24.83 3.68 -12.63
C SER A 445 -24.30 4.66 -11.61
N VAL A 446 -24.16 5.94 -11.98
CA VAL A 446 -23.63 7.00 -11.10
C VAL A 446 -24.65 8.11 -10.89
N SER A 447 -24.73 8.62 -9.67
CA SER A 447 -25.45 9.84 -9.30
C SER A 447 -24.79 10.51 -8.10
N PHE A 448 -25.11 11.79 -7.83
CA PHE A 448 -24.55 12.51 -6.70
C PHE A 448 -25.60 12.87 -5.66
N VAL A 449 -25.22 12.84 -4.40
CA VAL A 449 -25.94 13.49 -3.31
C VAL A 449 -25.23 14.81 -3.01
N VAL A 450 -25.95 15.90 -3.13
CA VAL A 450 -25.42 17.26 -2.95
C VAL A 450 -26.28 18.05 -1.97
N GLU A 451 -25.68 19.06 -1.35
CA GLU A 451 -26.41 20.13 -0.68
C GLU A 451 -26.56 21.29 -1.65
N ARG A 452 -27.80 21.68 -1.94
CA ARG A 452 -28.18 22.78 -2.84
C ARG A 452 -29.19 23.69 -2.13
N ASP A 453 -28.86 24.96 -1.97
CA ASP A 453 -29.71 25.96 -1.29
C ASP A 453 -30.11 25.54 0.14
N GLY A 454 -29.23 24.74 0.84
CA GLY A 454 -29.49 24.25 2.18
C GLY A 454 -30.34 22.97 2.24
N GLU A 455 -30.70 22.39 1.11
CA GLU A 455 -31.46 21.14 1.02
C GLU A 455 -30.60 20.00 0.43
N THR A 456 -30.79 18.78 0.91
CA THR A 456 -30.16 17.59 0.31
C THR A 456 -30.89 17.18 -0.96
N VAL A 457 -30.17 17.12 -2.07
CA VAL A 457 -30.69 16.76 -3.39
C VAL A 457 -29.91 15.58 -3.94
N THR A 458 -30.61 14.56 -4.43
CA THR A 458 -29.99 13.50 -5.25
C THR A 458 -30.21 13.85 -6.73
N THR A 459 -29.14 13.85 -7.51
CA THR A 459 -29.20 14.11 -8.96
C THR A 459 -29.85 12.95 -9.70
N SER A 460 -30.15 13.12 -10.98
CA SER A 460 -30.49 11.99 -11.85
C SER A 460 -29.31 11.02 -11.92
N SER A 461 -29.55 9.77 -12.31
CA SER A 461 -28.49 8.80 -12.55
C SER A 461 -28.10 8.75 -14.04
N HIS A 462 -26.81 8.44 -14.28
CA HIS A 462 -26.26 8.14 -15.61
C HIS A 462 -25.66 6.74 -15.58
N THR A 463 -25.97 5.91 -16.58
CA THR A 463 -25.30 4.64 -16.75
C THR A 463 -24.11 4.85 -17.66
N LEU A 464 -22.91 4.55 -17.15
CA LEU A 464 -21.66 4.73 -17.87
C LEU A 464 -21.60 3.80 -19.10
N VAL A 465 -21.12 4.34 -20.19
CA VAL A 465 -20.86 3.59 -21.43
C VAL A 465 -19.38 3.69 -21.80
N GLN A 466 -18.87 2.77 -22.62
CA GLN A 466 -17.44 2.74 -22.98
C GLN A 466 -16.90 4.08 -23.51
N SER A 467 -17.72 4.85 -24.20
CA SER A 467 -17.34 6.17 -24.73
C SER A 467 -17.17 7.26 -23.65
N ASP A 468 -17.60 7.02 -22.42
CA ASP A 468 -17.38 7.93 -21.29
C ASP A 468 -15.94 7.82 -20.73
N PHE A 469 -15.25 6.73 -21.08
CA PHE A 469 -13.91 6.42 -20.59
C PHE A 469 -12.85 6.93 -21.56
N HIS A 470 -11.74 7.36 -21.01
CA HIS A 470 -10.52 7.72 -21.73
C HIS A 470 -9.32 7.03 -21.08
N GLN A 471 -8.32 6.72 -21.87
CA GLN A 471 -7.05 6.15 -21.41
C GLN A 471 -6.30 7.15 -20.52
N ILE A 472 -5.66 6.66 -19.43
CA ILE A 472 -4.91 7.45 -18.44
C ILE A 472 -3.48 6.95 -18.27
#